data_636c638d6224a4527cf8448e1d83a49f
#
_entry.id   636c638d6224a4527cf8448e1d83a49f
#
_cell.length_a   1.000
_cell.length_b   1.000
_cell.length_c   1.000
_cell.angle_alpha   90.00
_cell.angle_beta   90.00
_cell.angle_gamma   90.00
#
_symmetry.space_group_name_H-M   'P 1'
#
loop_
_entity.id
_entity.type
_entity.pdbx_description
1 polymer ?
#
loop_
_entity_poly.entity_id
_entity_poly.type
_entity_poly.pdbx_seq_one_letter_code
_entity_poly.pdbx_strand_id
1 'polypeptide(L)'
;RDAWDETLDILDAEGVPTNTVMHCFSGGPAEAKLCLDRGMFLSFSGIVTFKNAADLRDAALMCPEDRLLVETDSPYLAPPPHRGRRNEPAYTAHTAKVGAEVFGVSYEAFAAATSANFDRLFSKAAAWGPV
;
A
#
# COMPACT_ATOMS: atom_id res chain seq x y z
N ARG A 1 0.39 9.96 11.55
CA ARG A 1 -1.07 9.91 11.72
C ARG A 1 -1.58 11.31 12.05
N ASP A 2 -2.71 11.72 11.47
CA ASP A 2 -3.35 13.04 11.71
C ASP A 2 -2.45 14.27 11.39
N ALA A 3 -1.53 14.13 10.45
CA ALA A 3 -0.61 15.16 9.99
C ALA A 3 -0.61 15.28 8.45
N TRP A 4 -1.77 15.07 7.83
CA TRP A 4 -1.87 15.04 6.36
C TRP A 4 -1.50 16.37 5.73
N ASP A 5 -2.13 17.46 6.17
CA ASP A 5 -1.93 18.79 5.60
C ASP A 5 -0.47 19.22 5.75
N GLU A 6 0.08 19.12 6.97
CA GLU A 6 1.47 19.50 7.24
C GLU A 6 2.47 18.65 6.44
N THR A 7 2.24 17.34 6.32
CA THR A 7 3.11 16.46 5.54
C THR A 7 3.10 16.83 4.06
N LEU A 8 1.91 17.07 3.50
CA LEU A 8 1.75 17.41 2.10
C LEU A 8 2.29 18.81 1.80
N ASP A 9 2.09 19.78 2.69
CA ASP A 9 2.62 21.14 2.57
C ASP A 9 4.16 21.14 2.53
N ILE A 10 4.80 20.35 3.40
CA ILE A 10 6.26 20.20 3.40
C ILE A 10 6.75 19.55 2.09
N LEU A 11 6.08 18.48 1.64
CA LEU A 11 6.43 17.82 0.39
C LEU A 11 6.27 18.73 -0.82
N ASP A 12 5.23 19.55 -0.84
CA ASP A 12 5.01 20.53 -1.91
C ASP A 12 6.06 21.64 -1.91
N ALA A 13 6.47 22.10 -0.72
CA ALA A 13 7.48 23.14 -0.58
C ALA A 13 8.90 22.69 -0.97
N GLU A 14 9.27 21.45 -0.59
CA GLU A 14 10.60 20.89 -0.86
C GLU A 14 10.69 20.14 -2.20
N GLY A 15 9.55 19.88 -2.85
CA GLY A 15 9.43 19.05 -4.03
C GLY A 15 9.28 17.57 -3.70
N VAL A 16 8.21 16.96 -4.22
CA VAL A 16 7.92 15.53 -4.02
C VAL A 16 8.93 14.68 -4.81
N PRO A 17 9.73 13.82 -4.16
CA PRO A 17 10.62 12.91 -4.89
C PRO A 17 9.83 11.93 -5.78
N THR A 18 10.38 11.58 -6.96
CA THR A 18 9.72 10.73 -7.96
C THR A 18 9.30 9.35 -7.45
N ASN A 19 9.99 8.82 -6.45
CA ASN A 19 9.74 7.50 -5.88
C ASN A 19 9.23 7.58 -4.44
N THR A 20 8.29 8.48 -4.19
CA THR A 20 7.67 8.64 -2.88
C THR A 20 6.60 7.58 -2.64
N VAL A 21 6.64 6.93 -1.48
CA VAL A 21 5.64 5.98 -1.00
C VAL A 21 4.94 6.56 0.22
N MET A 22 3.61 6.61 0.17
CA MET A 22 2.82 6.79 1.38
C MET A 22 2.68 5.41 2.05
N HIS A 23 3.62 5.12 2.95
CA HIS A 23 3.73 3.86 3.69
C HIS A 23 2.59 3.70 4.70
N CYS A 24 2.11 2.48 4.84
CA CYS A 24 1.01 2.13 5.75
C CYS A 24 -0.18 3.08 5.59
N PHE A 25 -0.59 3.28 4.32
CA PHE A 25 -1.67 4.22 4.01
C PHE A 25 -2.91 3.90 4.83
N SER A 26 -3.42 4.89 5.55
CA SER A 26 -4.55 4.75 6.46
C SER A 26 -5.59 5.86 6.30
N GLY A 27 -5.48 6.66 5.23
CA GLY A 27 -6.45 7.68 4.85
C GLY A 27 -7.64 7.11 4.08
N GLY A 28 -8.58 7.99 3.77
CA GLY A 28 -9.71 7.72 2.89
C GLY A 28 -9.46 8.17 1.45
N PRO A 29 -10.54 8.20 0.63
CA PRO A 29 -10.46 8.62 -0.78
C PRO A 29 -9.88 10.02 -1.00
N ALA A 30 -10.16 10.96 -0.09
CA ALA A 30 -9.66 12.33 -0.21
C ALA A 30 -8.14 12.39 -0.09
N GLU A 31 -7.57 11.75 0.93
CA GLU A 31 -6.13 11.67 1.15
C GLU A 31 -5.43 10.86 0.05
N ALA A 32 -6.06 9.78 -0.42
CA ALA A 32 -5.56 9.00 -1.54
C ALA A 32 -5.42 9.87 -2.79
N LYS A 33 -6.44 10.66 -3.11
CA LYS A 33 -6.39 11.58 -4.25
C LYS A 33 -5.24 12.57 -4.12
N LEU A 34 -5.05 13.18 -2.96
CA LEU A 34 -3.98 14.15 -2.71
C LEU A 34 -2.58 13.55 -2.92
N CYS A 35 -2.38 12.30 -2.51
CA CYS A 35 -1.12 11.56 -2.73
C CYS A 35 -0.92 11.21 -4.21
N LEU A 36 -1.96 10.69 -4.86
CA LEU A 36 -1.91 10.25 -6.26
C LEU A 36 -1.70 11.43 -7.23
N ASP A 37 -2.33 12.57 -6.98
CA ASP A 37 -2.12 13.82 -7.75
C ASP A 37 -0.65 14.27 -7.72
N ARG A 38 0.11 13.88 -6.69
CA ARG A 38 1.55 14.12 -6.53
C ARG A 38 2.44 12.98 -7.06
N GLY A 39 1.85 11.98 -7.70
CA GLY A 39 2.58 10.86 -8.29
C GLY A 39 3.11 9.83 -7.28
N MET A 40 2.61 9.85 -6.04
CA MET A 40 3.05 8.94 -4.99
C MET A 40 2.50 7.53 -5.22
N PHE A 41 3.21 6.54 -4.68
CA PHE A 41 2.72 5.19 -4.48
C PHE A 41 1.97 5.10 -3.16
N LEU A 42 0.91 4.28 -3.12
CA LEU A 42 0.19 3.95 -1.90
C LEU A 42 0.48 2.50 -1.50
N SER A 43 0.92 2.30 -0.26
CA SER A 43 1.23 0.98 0.28
C SER A 43 0.23 0.59 1.36
N PHE A 44 -0.48 -0.52 1.13
CA PHE A 44 -1.57 -1.00 1.98
C PHE A 44 -1.11 -2.16 2.86
N SER A 45 -1.25 -1.95 4.18
CA SER A 45 -0.95 -2.96 5.20
C SER A 45 -2.17 -3.83 5.53
N GLY A 46 -2.03 -4.69 6.52
CA GLY A 46 -3.12 -5.54 7.03
C GLY A 46 -4.40 -4.78 7.42
N ILE A 47 -4.35 -3.46 7.60
CA ILE A 47 -5.54 -2.64 7.93
C ILE A 47 -6.63 -2.78 6.86
N VAL A 48 -6.27 -2.90 5.58
CA VAL A 48 -7.25 -3.03 4.49
C VAL A 48 -8.16 -4.26 4.65
N THR A 49 -7.69 -5.25 5.41
CA THR A 49 -8.43 -6.50 5.69
C THR A 49 -9.43 -6.36 6.85
N PHE A 50 -9.43 -5.24 7.58
CA PHE A 50 -10.25 -5.08 8.77
C PHE A 50 -11.70 -4.73 8.41
N LYS A 51 -12.65 -5.24 9.21
CA LYS A 51 -14.09 -5.08 8.93
C LYS A 51 -14.52 -3.62 8.78
N ASN A 52 -13.96 -2.74 9.61
CA ASN A 52 -14.28 -1.31 9.65
C ASN A 52 -13.39 -0.43 8.75
N ALA A 53 -12.68 -1.01 7.78
CA ALA A 53 -11.79 -0.30 6.87
C ALA A 53 -12.45 -0.04 5.50
N ALA A 54 -13.74 0.31 5.45
CA ALA A 54 -14.46 0.55 4.20
C ALA A 54 -13.82 1.71 3.41
N ASP A 55 -13.61 2.86 4.06
CA ASP A 55 -13.02 4.05 3.41
C ASP A 55 -11.61 3.76 2.86
N LEU A 56 -10.84 2.93 3.57
CA LEU A 56 -9.52 2.52 3.10
C LEU A 56 -9.59 1.62 1.84
N ARG A 57 -10.59 0.74 1.76
CA ARG A 57 -10.84 -0.05 0.55
C ARG A 57 -11.31 0.82 -0.62
N ASP A 58 -12.14 1.82 -0.35
CA ASP A 58 -12.54 2.80 -1.37
C ASP A 58 -11.34 3.62 -1.86
N ALA A 59 -10.44 4.01 -0.96
CA ALA A 59 -9.18 4.64 -1.32
C ALA A 59 -8.29 3.72 -2.17
N ALA A 60 -8.22 2.43 -1.82
CA ALA A 60 -7.48 1.44 -2.59
C ALA A 60 -8.01 1.33 -4.03
N LEU A 61 -9.33 1.29 -4.22
CA LEU A 61 -9.97 1.24 -5.54
C LEU A 61 -9.69 2.47 -6.41
N MET A 62 -9.35 3.62 -5.82
CA MET A 62 -8.92 4.81 -6.56
C MET A 62 -7.46 4.73 -7.01
N CYS A 63 -6.68 3.85 -6.38
CA CYS A 63 -5.25 3.74 -6.69
C CYS A 63 -5.06 3.07 -8.05
N PRO A 64 -4.37 3.71 -9.00
CA PRO A 64 -4.02 3.07 -10.25
C PRO A 64 -3.19 1.81 -10.01
N GLU A 65 -3.39 0.79 -10.84
CA GLU A 65 -2.69 -0.49 -10.70
C GLU A 65 -1.18 -0.34 -10.62
N ASP A 66 -0.61 0.64 -11.33
CA ASP A 66 0.82 0.93 -11.37
C ASP A 66 1.35 1.78 -10.20
N ARG A 67 0.51 2.13 -9.22
CA ARG A 67 0.86 2.90 -8.02
C ARG A 67 0.60 2.16 -6.71
N LEU A 68 0.16 0.92 -6.79
CA LEU A 68 -0.30 0.12 -5.67
C LEU A 68 0.81 -0.79 -5.13
N LEU A 69 0.99 -0.78 -3.82
CA LEU A 69 1.87 -1.68 -3.09
C LEU A 69 1.12 -2.35 -1.94
N VAL A 70 1.63 -3.48 -1.49
CA VAL A 70 1.19 -4.15 -0.26
C VAL A 70 2.37 -4.37 0.67
N GLU A 71 2.08 -4.32 1.96
CA GLU A 71 3.08 -4.43 3.02
C GLU A 71 2.53 -5.12 4.26
N THR A 72 3.33 -5.25 5.30
CA THR A 72 2.90 -5.87 6.55
C THR A 72 2.78 -4.90 7.72
N ASP A 73 3.67 -3.92 7.84
CA ASP A 73 3.91 -3.12 9.05
C ASP A 73 4.25 -4.00 10.28
N SER A 74 4.89 -5.15 10.01
CA SER A 74 5.31 -6.09 11.06
C SER A 74 6.15 -5.41 12.15
N PRO A 75 5.94 -5.75 13.41
CA PRO A 75 5.16 -6.85 13.98
C PRO A 75 3.69 -6.52 14.26
N TYR A 76 3.19 -5.40 13.77
CA TYR A 76 1.84 -4.88 13.98
C TYR A 76 0.88 -5.29 12.84
N LEU A 77 -0.40 -5.00 12.99
CA LEU A 77 -1.43 -5.03 11.96
C LEU A 77 -1.64 -6.39 11.28
N ALA A 78 -1.43 -7.49 12.00
CA ALA A 78 -1.61 -8.83 11.46
C ALA A 78 -3.00 -8.99 10.79
N PRO A 79 -3.05 -9.45 9.51
CA PRO A 79 -4.32 -9.71 8.82
C PRO A 79 -4.99 -10.98 9.34
N PRO A 80 -6.30 -11.20 9.08
CA PRO A 80 -6.91 -12.52 9.29
C PRO A 80 -6.15 -13.60 8.48
N PRO A 81 -6.03 -14.84 8.99
CA PRO A 81 -6.58 -15.36 10.26
C PRO A 81 -5.72 -15.05 11.49
N HIS A 82 -4.69 -14.24 11.38
CA HIS A 82 -3.69 -13.99 12.41
C HIS A 82 -3.98 -12.78 13.31
N ARG A 83 -5.18 -12.22 13.25
CA ARG A 83 -5.60 -11.07 14.08
C ARG A 83 -5.29 -11.30 15.56
N GLY A 84 -4.72 -10.25 16.21
CA GLY A 84 -4.35 -10.30 17.62
C GLY A 84 -3.05 -11.05 17.93
N ARG A 85 -2.35 -11.55 16.91
CA ARG A 85 -1.02 -12.15 17.02
C ARG A 85 0.05 -11.21 16.46
N ARG A 86 1.31 -11.53 16.72
CA ARG A 86 2.46 -10.85 16.10
C ARG A 86 2.41 -11.07 14.59
N ASN A 87 2.52 -9.98 13.83
CA ASN A 87 2.61 -10.04 12.38
C ASN A 87 4.03 -10.39 11.93
N GLU A 88 4.15 -10.94 10.72
CA GLU A 88 5.43 -11.31 10.09
C GLU A 88 5.36 -11.06 8.58
N PRO A 89 6.51 -10.91 7.88
CA PRO A 89 6.53 -10.58 6.45
C PRO A 89 5.75 -11.57 5.57
N ALA A 90 5.75 -12.87 5.91
CA ALA A 90 5.02 -13.89 5.17
C ALA A 90 3.49 -13.62 5.12
N TYR A 91 2.94 -12.91 6.09
CA TYR A 91 1.50 -12.62 6.14
C TYR A 91 1.05 -11.55 5.14
N THR A 92 1.98 -10.93 4.41
CA THR A 92 1.62 -10.04 3.28
C THR A 92 0.76 -10.77 2.24
N ALA A 93 0.92 -12.09 2.11
CA ALA A 93 0.09 -12.92 1.24
C ALA A 93 -1.41 -12.85 1.59
N HIS A 94 -1.76 -12.75 2.88
CA HIS A 94 -3.15 -12.58 3.31
C HIS A 94 -3.69 -11.19 2.98
N THR A 95 -2.87 -10.14 3.13
CA THR A 95 -3.22 -8.78 2.72
C THR A 95 -3.44 -8.71 1.20
N ALA A 96 -2.54 -9.28 0.41
CA ALA A 96 -2.65 -9.33 -1.04
C ALA A 96 -3.90 -10.10 -1.51
N LYS A 97 -4.29 -11.16 -0.80
CA LYS A 97 -5.51 -11.92 -1.11
C LYS A 97 -6.76 -11.06 -0.97
N VAL A 98 -6.88 -10.30 0.12
CA VAL A 98 -7.99 -9.36 0.31
C VAL A 98 -7.91 -8.22 -0.71
N GLY A 99 -6.71 -7.72 -1.03
CA GLY A 99 -6.51 -6.75 -2.11
C GLY A 99 -7.07 -7.26 -3.44
N ALA A 100 -6.75 -8.48 -3.83
CA ALA A 100 -7.27 -9.10 -5.05
C ALA A 100 -8.81 -9.16 -5.05
N GLU A 101 -9.43 -9.52 -3.92
CA GLU A 101 -10.89 -9.55 -3.77
C GLU A 101 -11.50 -8.14 -3.93
N VAL A 102 -10.89 -7.11 -3.34
CA VAL A 102 -11.33 -5.71 -3.45
C VAL A 102 -11.28 -5.21 -4.89
N PHE A 103 -10.22 -5.54 -5.62
CA PHE A 103 -10.07 -5.16 -7.03
C PHE A 103 -10.81 -6.07 -8.01
N GLY A 104 -11.39 -7.19 -7.56
CA GLY A 104 -12.10 -8.14 -8.41
C GLY A 104 -11.19 -8.86 -9.43
N VAL A 105 -9.93 -9.11 -9.06
CA VAL A 105 -8.94 -9.80 -9.89
C VAL A 105 -8.45 -11.08 -9.20
N SER A 106 -7.72 -11.94 -9.94
CA SER A 106 -7.10 -13.11 -9.30
C SER A 106 -5.96 -12.70 -8.37
N TYR A 107 -5.67 -13.54 -7.37
CA TYR A 107 -4.54 -13.35 -6.48
C TYR A 107 -3.21 -13.24 -7.26
N GLU A 108 -3.04 -14.10 -8.27
CA GLU A 108 -1.84 -14.14 -9.11
C GLU A 108 -1.66 -12.84 -9.90
N ALA A 109 -2.74 -12.30 -10.47
CA ALA A 109 -2.71 -11.02 -11.18
C ALA A 109 -2.36 -9.87 -10.23
N PHE A 110 -3.00 -9.81 -9.06
CA PHE A 110 -2.73 -8.80 -8.05
C PHE A 110 -1.28 -8.88 -7.52
N ALA A 111 -0.80 -10.08 -7.20
CA ALA A 111 0.56 -10.31 -6.75
C ALA A 111 1.60 -9.93 -7.82
N ALA A 112 1.34 -10.25 -9.08
CA ALA A 112 2.21 -9.87 -10.20
C ALA A 112 2.27 -8.34 -10.36
N ALA A 113 1.14 -7.64 -10.31
CA ALA A 113 1.08 -6.19 -10.44
C ALA A 113 1.84 -5.48 -9.30
N THR A 114 1.58 -5.87 -8.04
CA THR A 114 2.26 -5.27 -6.88
C THR A 114 3.76 -5.58 -6.85
N SER A 115 4.17 -6.77 -7.28
CA SER A 115 5.60 -7.13 -7.41
C SER A 115 6.28 -6.30 -8.51
N ALA A 116 5.65 -6.14 -9.67
CA ALA A 116 6.18 -5.30 -10.74
C ALA A 116 6.31 -3.83 -10.30
N ASN A 117 5.37 -3.33 -9.50
CA ASN A 117 5.43 -2.00 -8.91
C ASN A 117 6.61 -1.87 -7.94
N PHE A 118 6.83 -2.89 -7.09
CA PHE A 118 7.96 -2.93 -6.19
C PHE A 118 9.29 -2.87 -6.96
N ASP A 119 9.45 -3.71 -7.98
CA ASP A 119 10.67 -3.78 -8.80
C ASP A 119 10.96 -2.45 -9.51
N ARG A 120 9.91 -1.79 -10.02
CA ARG A 120 10.04 -0.48 -10.66
C ARG A 120 10.44 0.61 -9.67
N LEU A 121 9.85 0.61 -8.48
CA LEU A 121 10.10 1.59 -7.43
C LEU A 121 11.47 1.38 -6.77
N PHE A 122 11.81 0.14 -6.48
CA PHE A 122 13.06 -0.26 -5.83
C PHE A 122 14.02 -0.93 -6.83
N SER A 123 14.32 -0.25 -7.93
CA SER A 123 15.10 -0.79 -9.05
C SER A 123 16.47 -1.38 -8.64
N LYS A 124 17.09 -0.87 -7.58
CA LYS A 124 18.33 -1.44 -7.04
C LYS A 124 18.12 -2.83 -6.43
N ALA A 125 16.98 -3.05 -5.76
CA ALA A 125 16.64 -4.37 -5.23
C ALA A 125 16.35 -5.36 -6.36
N ALA A 126 15.60 -4.94 -7.37
CA ALA A 126 15.30 -5.74 -8.56
C ALA A 126 16.58 -6.19 -9.32
N ALA A 127 17.60 -5.34 -9.36
CA ALA A 127 18.88 -5.65 -10.02
C ALA A 127 19.70 -6.75 -9.31
N TRP A 128 19.40 -7.06 -8.05
CA TRP A 128 20.11 -8.12 -7.31
C TRP A 128 19.62 -9.53 -7.64
N GLY A 129 18.47 -9.64 -8.34
CA GLY A 129 17.87 -10.90 -8.74
C GLY A 129 17.25 -11.69 -7.57
N PRO A 130 16.60 -12.80 -7.87
CA PRO A 130 16.08 -13.67 -6.82
C PRO A 130 17.22 -14.30 -6.03
N VAL A 131 17.11 -14.25 -4.73
CA VAL A 131 18.01 -14.92 -3.79
C VAL A 131 17.75 -16.41 -3.83
#